data_220728554ce5110118ed49768cbcfad9
#
_entry.id   220728554ce5110118ed49768cbcfad9
#
_cell.length_a   1.000
_cell.length_b   1.000
_cell.length_c   1.000
_cell.angle_alpha   90.00
_cell.angle_beta   90.00
_cell.angle_gamma   90.00
#
_symmetry.space_group_name_H-M   'P 1'
#
loop_
_entity.id
_entity.type
_entity.pdbx_description
1 polymer ?
#
loop_
_entity_poly.entity_id
_entity_poly.type
_entity_poly.pdbx_seq_one_letter_code
_entity_poly.pdbx_strand_id
1 'polypeptide(L)'
;MLESAYLNSLIARAKQDVKTIVLPEGEDERILKAAHLITAEKAAKVIILGDVESVKKHFAGHNSSLEDIELVDPAKSANLEKYTKLLYELRKEKGMTEEEAAKTVLNPNYFGTLMIKAGDADGMVSGANHSTADTVRPALQIIKSAKKGASVSSLLILVHNDKPYILADCAIIIDPTDKEMADTALEAAKNAVKFGMEPKVAMLTFSTKGSGKGDQVDKVRRATEIALEALKNDPDYNGLNIKLDGELQADAALDAVVGAKKAPGSEVAGKANVLVFPDLASGNISYKMLQRICGCEAYGPMLQGLNAPVNDLSRGALVEDIVGMIAITCIQAQK
;
A
#
# COMPACT_ATOMS: atom_id res chain seq x y z
N MET A 1 10.70 17.73 -13.73
CA MET A 1 9.37 17.51 -13.13
C MET A 1 8.76 16.33 -13.82
N LEU A 2 8.21 15.39 -13.08
CA LEU A 2 7.47 14.27 -13.62
C LEU A 2 6.15 14.79 -14.22
N GLU A 3 5.63 14.15 -15.25
CA GLU A 3 4.46 14.69 -16.00
C GLU A 3 3.16 14.69 -15.18
N SER A 4 2.99 13.73 -14.25
CA SER A 4 1.79 13.61 -13.41
C SER A 4 1.73 14.67 -12.32
N ALA A 5 0.65 15.47 -12.31
CA ALA A 5 0.38 16.45 -11.25
C ALA A 5 0.16 15.74 -9.90
N TYR A 6 -0.51 14.58 -9.90
CA TYR A 6 -0.74 13.82 -8.68
C TYR A 6 0.57 13.25 -8.11
N LEU A 7 1.44 12.68 -8.94
CA LEU A 7 2.76 12.20 -8.51
C LEU A 7 3.59 13.34 -7.87
N ASN A 8 3.60 14.51 -8.48
CA ASN A 8 4.29 15.68 -7.92
C ASN A 8 3.70 16.08 -6.55
N SER A 9 2.39 15.94 -6.35
CA SER A 9 1.75 16.19 -5.04
C SER A 9 2.18 15.17 -3.98
N LEU A 10 2.32 13.89 -4.34
CA LEU A 10 2.84 12.84 -3.43
C LEU A 10 4.29 13.12 -3.04
N ILE A 11 5.14 13.49 -4.00
CA ILE A 11 6.54 13.86 -3.73
C ILE A 11 6.61 15.07 -2.79
N ALA A 12 5.78 16.10 -3.01
CA ALA A 12 5.73 17.28 -2.14
C ALA A 12 5.30 16.92 -0.71
N ARG A 13 4.41 15.96 -0.52
CA ARG A 13 4.01 15.46 0.81
C ARG A 13 5.12 14.63 1.44
N ALA A 14 5.76 13.74 0.69
CA ALA A 14 6.87 12.94 1.20
C ALA A 14 8.02 13.82 1.75
N LYS A 15 8.30 14.97 1.13
CA LYS A 15 9.30 15.95 1.58
C LYS A 15 9.01 16.58 2.94
N GLN A 16 7.78 16.51 3.45
CA GLN A 16 7.42 17.13 4.74
C GLN A 16 8.05 16.41 5.93
N ASP A 17 8.27 15.10 5.81
CA ASP A 17 8.95 14.28 6.82
C ASP A 17 9.65 13.12 6.08
N VAL A 18 10.91 13.37 5.67
CA VAL A 18 11.70 12.46 4.84
C VAL A 18 11.97 11.15 5.57
N LYS A 19 11.62 10.04 4.94
CA LYS A 19 11.77 8.68 5.47
C LYS A 19 12.83 7.90 4.73
N THR A 20 13.36 6.86 5.37
CA THR A 20 14.33 5.93 4.79
C THR A 20 13.61 4.68 4.28
N ILE A 21 13.66 4.46 2.96
CA ILE A 21 12.96 3.37 2.29
C ILE A 21 13.93 2.34 1.74
N VAL A 22 13.69 1.07 2.03
CA VAL A 22 14.48 -0.06 1.51
C VAL A 22 13.94 -0.49 0.15
N LEU A 23 14.85 -0.66 -0.81
CA LEU A 23 14.61 -1.22 -2.14
C LEU A 23 15.44 -2.50 -2.28
N PRO A 24 14.83 -3.69 -2.13
CA PRO A 24 15.58 -4.95 -2.05
C PRO A 24 15.98 -5.55 -3.41
N GLU A 25 15.75 -4.84 -4.51
CA GLU A 25 15.94 -5.32 -5.89
C GLU A 25 16.98 -4.46 -6.63
N GLY A 26 18.19 -4.36 -6.04
CA GLY A 26 19.29 -3.54 -6.59
C GLY A 26 19.86 -4.00 -7.93
N GLU A 27 19.40 -5.12 -8.47
CA GLU A 27 19.71 -5.60 -9.81
C GLU A 27 18.77 -5.05 -10.90
N ASP A 28 17.63 -4.44 -10.52
CA ASP A 28 16.66 -3.90 -11.47
C ASP A 28 16.97 -2.43 -11.80
N GLU A 29 17.23 -2.15 -13.07
CA GLU A 29 17.55 -0.80 -13.54
C GLU A 29 16.44 0.23 -13.26
N ARG A 30 15.17 -0.20 -13.23
CA ARG A 30 14.03 0.69 -12.94
C ARG A 30 14.07 1.14 -11.49
N ILE A 31 14.41 0.23 -10.57
CA ILE A 31 14.61 0.51 -9.15
C ILE A 31 15.74 1.52 -8.96
N LEU A 32 16.88 1.31 -9.63
CA LEU A 32 18.04 2.21 -9.54
C LEU A 32 17.72 3.62 -10.07
N LYS A 33 17.01 3.70 -11.20
CA LYS A 33 16.56 4.99 -11.77
C LYS A 33 15.57 5.69 -10.85
N ALA A 34 14.59 4.96 -10.29
CA ALA A 34 13.62 5.52 -9.36
C ALA A 34 14.27 6.00 -8.05
N ALA A 35 15.25 5.25 -7.52
CA ALA A 35 16.03 5.65 -6.36
C ALA A 35 16.76 6.99 -6.60
N HIS A 36 17.40 7.13 -7.77
CA HIS A 36 18.06 8.39 -8.15
C HIS A 36 17.06 9.55 -8.24
N LEU A 37 15.91 9.35 -8.90
CA LEU A 37 14.92 10.42 -9.07
C LEU A 37 14.34 10.89 -7.73
N ILE A 38 13.96 9.98 -6.84
CA ILE A 38 13.32 10.33 -5.57
C ILE A 38 14.29 11.00 -4.60
N THR A 39 15.58 10.59 -4.59
CA THR A 39 16.61 11.21 -3.76
C THR A 39 17.04 12.57 -4.32
N ALA A 40 17.13 12.73 -5.64
CA ALA A 40 17.34 14.03 -6.28
C ALA A 40 16.24 15.05 -5.94
N GLU A 41 15.00 14.58 -5.79
CA GLU A 41 13.88 15.38 -5.29
C GLU A 41 13.95 15.63 -3.77
N LYS A 42 14.87 14.99 -3.03
CA LYS A 42 14.96 15.02 -1.54
C LYS A 42 13.67 14.61 -0.84
N ALA A 43 12.94 13.67 -1.42
CA ALA A 43 11.67 13.20 -0.90
C ALA A 43 11.79 11.89 -0.09
N ALA A 44 12.89 11.16 -0.27
CA ALA A 44 13.24 9.98 0.51
C ALA A 44 14.75 9.84 0.63
N LYS A 45 15.21 9.17 1.71
CA LYS A 45 16.49 8.47 1.75
C LYS A 45 16.26 7.04 1.32
N VAL A 46 17.20 6.43 0.64
CA VAL A 46 17.01 5.10 0.06
C VAL A 46 18.15 4.17 0.51
N ILE A 47 17.78 2.94 0.87
CA ILE A 47 18.72 1.83 1.07
C ILE A 47 18.47 0.82 -0.03
N ILE A 48 19.46 0.58 -0.88
CA ILE A 48 19.39 -0.43 -1.95
C ILE A 48 20.12 -1.68 -1.48
N LEU A 49 19.41 -2.82 -1.50
CA LEU A 49 20.00 -4.13 -1.19
C LEU A 49 20.46 -4.81 -2.49
N GLY A 50 21.69 -5.34 -2.48
CA GLY A 50 22.25 -6.06 -3.62
C GLY A 50 23.76 -6.03 -3.67
N ASP A 51 24.32 -6.41 -4.81
CA ASP A 51 25.77 -6.32 -5.04
C ASP A 51 26.22 -4.87 -5.16
N VAL A 52 26.95 -4.41 -4.17
CA VAL A 52 27.35 -3.01 -4.03
C VAL A 52 28.17 -2.51 -5.22
N GLU A 53 29.04 -3.34 -5.75
CA GLU A 53 29.93 -2.92 -6.87
C GLU A 53 29.14 -2.81 -8.18
N SER A 54 28.20 -3.69 -8.42
CA SER A 54 27.30 -3.61 -9.57
C SER A 54 26.43 -2.36 -9.52
N VAL A 55 25.84 -2.05 -8.37
CA VAL A 55 25.03 -0.83 -8.18
C VAL A 55 25.86 0.43 -8.37
N LYS A 56 27.04 0.52 -7.76
CA LYS A 56 27.97 1.66 -7.97
C LYS A 56 28.33 1.85 -9.43
N LYS A 57 28.61 0.77 -10.16
CA LYS A 57 28.94 0.82 -11.58
C LYS A 57 27.77 1.38 -12.41
N HIS A 58 26.54 0.99 -12.07
CA HIS A 58 25.33 1.53 -12.72
C HIS A 58 25.24 3.04 -12.54
N PHE A 59 25.33 3.54 -11.30
CA PHE A 59 25.24 4.97 -11.01
C PHE A 59 26.37 5.77 -11.68
N ALA A 60 27.61 5.28 -11.65
CA ALA A 60 28.73 5.89 -12.35
C ALA A 60 28.53 5.96 -13.87
N GLY A 61 27.99 4.88 -14.47
CA GLY A 61 27.72 4.84 -15.90
C GLY A 61 26.64 5.80 -16.37
N HIS A 62 25.73 6.21 -15.47
CA HIS A 62 24.66 7.17 -15.74
C HIS A 62 24.95 8.59 -15.21
N ASN A 63 26.16 8.82 -14.70
CA ASN A 63 26.57 10.10 -14.10
C ASN A 63 25.62 10.59 -12.99
N SER A 64 25.06 9.63 -12.21
CA SER A 64 24.07 9.85 -11.17
C SER A 64 24.70 9.87 -9.78
N SER A 65 24.18 10.72 -8.88
CA SER A 65 24.65 10.83 -7.49
C SER A 65 24.19 9.64 -6.65
N LEU A 66 25.01 9.26 -5.68
CA LEU A 66 24.66 8.36 -4.58
C LEU A 66 24.29 9.13 -3.29
N GLU A 67 24.11 10.45 -3.38
CA GLU A 67 23.65 11.24 -2.24
C GLU A 67 22.28 10.74 -1.75
N ASP A 68 22.15 10.57 -0.45
CA ASP A 68 20.97 9.98 0.21
C ASP A 68 20.64 8.52 -0.21
N ILE A 69 21.62 7.81 -0.81
CA ILE A 69 21.51 6.39 -1.18
C ILE A 69 22.58 5.59 -0.43
N GLU A 70 22.13 4.69 0.45
CA GLU A 70 22.97 3.69 1.10
C GLU A 70 22.92 2.37 0.33
N LEU A 71 24.07 1.72 0.14
CA LEU A 71 24.19 0.43 -0.55
C LEU A 71 24.56 -0.65 0.46
N VAL A 72 23.79 -1.71 0.55
CA VAL A 72 23.96 -2.81 1.50
C VAL A 72 23.93 -4.16 0.78
N ASP A 73 25.01 -4.93 0.89
CA ASP A 73 25.01 -6.35 0.55
C ASP A 73 24.58 -7.15 1.80
N PRO A 74 23.40 -7.80 1.78
CA PRO A 74 22.93 -8.57 2.93
C PRO A 74 23.96 -9.58 3.46
N ALA A 75 24.71 -10.24 2.58
CA ALA A 75 25.69 -11.25 2.95
C ALA A 75 26.95 -10.68 3.61
N LYS A 76 27.24 -9.39 3.39
CA LYS A 76 28.43 -8.70 3.92
C LYS A 76 28.07 -7.64 4.96
N SER A 77 26.80 -7.53 5.32
CA SER A 77 26.34 -6.52 6.26
C SER A 77 26.83 -6.77 7.69
N ALA A 78 27.29 -5.71 8.34
CA ALA A 78 27.64 -5.75 9.76
C ALA A 78 26.44 -6.10 10.66
N ASN A 79 25.22 -5.90 10.18
CA ASN A 79 23.98 -6.21 10.89
C ASN A 79 23.47 -7.65 10.65
N LEU A 80 24.15 -8.47 9.84
CA LEU A 80 23.68 -9.81 9.48
C LEU A 80 23.39 -10.68 10.72
N GLU A 81 24.29 -10.72 11.69
CA GLU A 81 24.10 -11.47 12.94
C GLU A 81 22.93 -10.91 13.77
N LYS A 82 22.81 -9.59 13.88
CA LYS A 82 21.69 -8.89 14.56
C LYS A 82 20.35 -9.33 13.98
N TYR A 83 20.23 -9.32 12.66
CA TYR A 83 18.97 -9.63 11.96
C TYR A 83 18.68 -11.15 11.97
N THR A 84 19.70 -12.01 11.92
CA THR A 84 19.55 -13.45 12.08
C THR A 84 18.94 -13.78 13.44
N LYS A 85 19.49 -13.24 14.52
CA LYS A 85 18.97 -13.42 15.87
C LYS A 85 17.54 -12.88 16.01
N LEU A 86 17.27 -11.67 15.44
CA LEU A 86 15.95 -11.07 15.48
C LEU A 86 14.91 -11.94 14.77
N LEU A 87 15.24 -12.46 13.58
CA LEU A 87 14.35 -13.35 12.82
C LEU A 87 14.06 -14.64 13.60
N TYR A 88 15.09 -15.27 14.13
CA TYR A 88 14.94 -16.47 14.97
C TYR A 88 14.01 -16.21 16.16
N GLU A 89 14.26 -15.17 16.96
CA GLU A 89 13.42 -14.83 18.10
C GLU A 89 11.95 -14.57 17.73
N LEU A 90 11.69 -13.95 16.58
CA LEU A 90 10.33 -13.69 16.10
C LEU A 90 9.60 -14.95 15.61
N ARG A 91 10.35 -16.01 15.22
CA ARG A 91 9.79 -17.16 14.51
C ARG A 91 10.05 -18.52 15.20
N LYS A 92 10.86 -18.61 16.25
CA LYS A 92 11.18 -19.87 16.95
C LYS A 92 9.93 -20.63 17.44
N GLU A 93 8.94 -19.93 17.97
CA GLU A 93 7.67 -20.54 18.39
C GLU A 93 6.80 -21.05 17.22
N LYS A 94 7.16 -20.69 15.99
CA LYS A 94 6.55 -21.19 14.74
C LYS A 94 7.42 -22.26 14.08
N GLY A 95 8.41 -22.78 14.78
CA GLY A 95 9.24 -23.91 14.36
C GLY A 95 10.50 -23.54 13.57
N MET A 96 10.85 -22.24 13.42
CA MET A 96 12.08 -21.84 12.75
C MET A 96 13.30 -22.20 13.57
N THR A 97 14.29 -22.85 12.97
CA THR A 97 15.60 -23.14 13.58
C THR A 97 16.57 -21.98 13.35
N GLU A 98 17.66 -21.93 14.12
CA GLU A 98 18.73 -20.94 13.93
C GLU A 98 19.37 -21.06 12.55
N GLU A 99 19.54 -22.28 12.04
CA GLU A 99 20.10 -22.53 10.72
C GLU A 99 19.16 -22.00 9.60
N GLU A 100 17.85 -22.22 9.75
CA GLU A 100 16.85 -21.66 8.82
C GLU A 100 16.83 -20.15 8.88
N ALA A 101 16.92 -19.53 10.05
CA ALA A 101 17.00 -18.08 10.20
C ALA A 101 18.24 -17.52 9.51
N ALA A 102 19.43 -18.17 9.68
CA ALA A 102 20.67 -17.76 9.04
C ALA A 102 20.63 -17.85 7.50
N LYS A 103 19.86 -18.79 6.95
CA LYS A 103 19.64 -18.88 5.50
C LYS A 103 18.61 -17.87 5.02
N THR A 104 17.52 -17.71 5.75
CA THR A 104 16.37 -16.87 5.35
C THR A 104 16.72 -15.38 5.38
N VAL A 105 17.55 -14.94 6.34
CA VAL A 105 17.96 -13.54 6.47
C VAL A 105 18.72 -13.03 5.23
N LEU A 106 19.36 -13.91 4.46
CA LEU A 106 20.07 -13.56 3.23
C LEU A 106 19.11 -13.20 2.08
N ASN A 107 17.83 -13.54 2.19
CA ASN A 107 16.83 -13.11 1.22
C ASN A 107 16.59 -11.61 1.37
N PRO A 108 16.73 -10.79 0.30
CA PRO A 108 16.66 -9.34 0.38
C PRO A 108 15.33 -8.81 0.96
N ASN A 109 14.19 -9.45 0.66
CA ASN A 109 12.90 -9.04 1.22
C ASN A 109 12.81 -9.30 2.73
N TYR A 110 13.36 -10.42 3.22
CA TYR A 110 13.47 -10.68 4.65
C TYR A 110 14.43 -9.70 5.31
N PHE A 111 15.59 -9.47 4.70
CA PHE A 111 16.58 -8.54 5.23
C PHE A 111 16.01 -7.12 5.37
N GLY A 112 15.41 -6.59 4.30
CA GLY A 112 14.78 -5.26 4.30
C GLY A 112 13.65 -5.14 5.32
N THR A 113 12.81 -6.18 5.45
CA THR A 113 11.74 -6.21 6.45
C THR A 113 12.29 -6.23 7.88
N LEU A 114 13.43 -6.90 8.11
CA LEU A 114 14.12 -6.92 9.41
C LEU A 114 14.78 -5.56 9.72
N MET A 115 15.27 -4.83 8.71
CA MET A 115 15.74 -3.44 8.89
C MET A 115 14.61 -2.56 9.44
N ILE A 116 13.40 -2.65 8.87
CA ILE A 116 12.24 -1.92 9.36
C ILE A 116 11.91 -2.33 10.80
N LYS A 117 11.87 -3.63 11.07
CA LYS A 117 11.56 -4.16 12.41
C LYS A 117 12.57 -3.73 13.47
N ALA A 118 13.83 -3.56 13.08
CA ALA A 118 14.90 -3.10 13.95
C ALA A 118 14.94 -1.57 14.13
N GLY A 119 14.17 -0.81 13.35
CA GLY A 119 14.17 0.66 13.34
C GLY A 119 15.32 1.27 12.52
N ASP A 120 15.98 0.48 11.67
CA ASP A 120 17.06 0.92 10.81
C ASP A 120 16.55 1.47 9.46
N ALA A 121 15.24 1.28 9.17
CA ALA A 121 14.51 1.87 8.05
C ALA A 121 13.03 2.08 8.42
N ASP A 122 12.32 2.91 7.64
CA ASP A 122 10.92 3.28 7.89
C ASP A 122 9.91 2.49 7.05
N GLY A 123 10.33 1.98 5.90
CA GLY A 123 9.47 1.23 4.99
C GLY A 123 10.23 0.51 3.88
N MET A 124 9.52 -0.29 3.09
CA MET A 124 10.09 -1.05 1.97
C MET A 124 9.16 -1.04 0.75
N VAL A 125 9.74 -0.96 -0.43
CA VAL A 125 9.07 -1.16 -1.73
C VAL A 125 9.80 -2.27 -2.48
N SER A 126 9.09 -3.32 -2.88
CA SER A 126 9.59 -4.49 -3.61
C SER A 126 8.56 -4.99 -4.63
N GLY A 127 8.91 -5.91 -5.51
CA GLY A 127 7.98 -6.57 -6.43
C GLY A 127 8.25 -6.30 -7.92
N ALA A 128 9.28 -5.52 -8.24
CA ALA A 128 9.68 -5.30 -9.63
C ALA A 128 10.16 -6.62 -10.29
N ASN A 129 10.87 -7.46 -9.54
CA ASN A 129 11.35 -8.78 -9.94
C ASN A 129 10.80 -9.93 -9.10
N HIS A 130 10.45 -9.66 -7.83
CA HIS A 130 9.90 -10.65 -6.92
C HIS A 130 8.39 -10.84 -7.11
N SER A 131 7.87 -11.97 -6.63
CA SER A 131 6.43 -12.18 -6.59
C SER A 131 5.79 -11.43 -5.42
N THR A 132 4.48 -11.10 -5.52
CA THR A 132 3.71 -10.55 -4.41
C THR A 132 3.86 -11.37 -3.12
N ALA A 133 3.91 -12.72 -3.24
CA ALA A 133 4.09 -13.59 -2.09
C ALA A 133 5.46 -13.41 -1.41
N ASP A 134 6.52 -13.10 -2.17
CA ASP A 134 7.87 -12.89 -1.63
C ASP A 134 7.99 -11.56 -0.87
N THR A 135 7.20 -10.55 -1.24
CA THR A 135 7.10 -9.27 -0.53
C THR A 135 6.17 -9.37 0.69
N VAL A 136 4.99 -9.96 0.50
CA VAL A 136 3.93 -9.99 1.53
C VAL A 136 4.26 -10.94 2.68
N ARG A 137 4.86 -12.10 2.39
CA ARG A 137 5.16 -13.11 3.43
C ARG A 137 6.08 -12.58 4.55
N PRO A 138 7.25 -11.96 4.29
CA PRO A 138 8.07 -11.37 5.35
C PRO A 138 7.33 -10.24 6.09
N ALA A 139 6.55 -9.41 5.41
CA ALA A 139 5.76 -8.36 6.04
C ALA A 139 4.77 -8.93 7.08
N LEU A 140 4.00 -9.94 6.72
CA LEU A 140 3.06 -10.60 7.63
C LEU A 140 3.76 -11.33 8.77
N GLN A 141 4.92 -11.93 8.53
CA GLN A 141 5.66 -12.70 9.52
C GLN A 141 6.40 -11.85 10.56
N ILE A 142 6.93 -10.70 10.14
CA ILE A 142 7.87 -9.87 10.91
C ILE A 142 7.21 -8.57 11.39
N ILE A 143 6.59 -7.80 10.48
CA ILE A 143 5.95 -6.51 10.81
C ILE A 143 4.62 -6.74 11.52
N LYS A 144 3.80 -7.65 11.00
CA LYS A 144 2.48 -8.03 11.51
C LYS A 144 1.47 -6.89 11.42
N SER A 145 0.21 -7.22 11.71
CA SER A 145 -0.89 -6.25 11.76
C SER A 145 -0.69 -5.22 12.88
N ALA A 146 -1.07 -3.98 12.63
CA ALA A 146 -1.01 -2.87 13.59
C ALA A 146 -1.95 -3.06 14.77
N LYS A 147 -3.13 -3.62 14.53
CA LYS A 147 -4.11 -3.96 15.57
C LYS A 147 -4.21 -5.48 15.71
N LYS A 148 -4.19 -6.00 16.94
CA LYS A 148 -4.39 -7.44 17.20
C LYS A 148 -5.74 -7.91 16.67
N GLY A 149 -5.72 -8.88 15.76
CA GLY A 149 -6.92 -9.43 15.14
C GLY A 149 -7.50 -8.59 14.00
N ALA A 150 -6.85 -7.50 13.60
CA ALA A 150 -7.20 -6.80 12.36
C ALA A 150 -6.55 -7.47 11.15
N SER A 151 -7.25 -7.41 10.04
CA SER A 151 -6.79 -7.99 8.78
C SER A 151 -5.84 -7.04 8.07
N VAL A 152 -4.83 -7.62 7.41
CA VAL A 152 -4.01 -6.90 6.43
C VAL A 152 -4.68 -7.04 5.08
N SER A 153 -4.93 -5.92 4.42
CA SER A 153 -5.54 -5.85 3.10
C SER A 153 -4.70 -5.01 2.16
N SER A 154 -5.20 -4.76 0.97
CA SER A 154 -4.53 -3.89 0.01
C SER A 154 -5.38 -2.70 -0.39
N LEU A 155 -4.71 -1.66 -0.86
CA LEU A 155 -5.34 -0.58 -1.59
C LEU A 155 -4.53 -0.23 -2.84
N LEU A 156 -5.18 0.42 -3.78
CA LEU A 156 -4.57 0.96 -4.99
C LEU A 156 -5.09 2.37 -5.19
N ILE A 157 -4.20 3.31 -5.54
CA ILE A 157 -4.62 4.64 -5.97
C ILE A 157 -4.73 4.62 -7.50
N LEU A 158 -5.88 5.00 -8.00
CA LEU A 158 -6.17 5.15 -9.41
C LEU A 158 -6.43 6.62 -9.70
N VAL A 159 -5.70 7.20 -10.65
CA VAL A 159 -5.85 8.62 -11.00
C VAL A 159 -6.47 8.74 -12.38
N HIS A 160 -7.58 9.45 -12.46
CA HIS A 160 -8.27 9.76 -13.71
C HIS A 160 -8.55 11.25 -13.81
N ASN A 161 -8.02 11.91 -14.82
CA ASN A 161 -8.14 13.37 -15.00
C ASN A 161 -7.73 14.15 -13.74
N ASP A 162 -6.54 13.86 -13.21
CA ASP A 162 -5.96 14.42 -11.98
C ASP A 162 -6.77 14.17 -10.69
N LYS A 163 -7.81 13.35 -10.75
CA LYS A 163 -8.61 12.97 -9.56
C LYS A 163 -8.19 11.60 -9.07
N PRO A 164 -7.68 11.51 -7.83
CA PRO A 164 -7.35 10.24 -7.21
C PRO A 164 -8.60 9.53 -6.67
N TYR A 165 -8.62 8.21 -6.85
CA TYR A 165 -9.57 7.29 -6.26
C TYR A 165 -8.80 6.17 -5.56
N ILE A 166 -9.22 5.78 -4.37
CA ILE A 166 -8.71 4.59 -3.68
C ILE A 166 -9.64 3.42 -3.96
N LEU A 167 -9.07 2.29 -4.37
CA LEU A 167 -9.75 1.03 -4.60
C LEU A 167 -9.21 0.00 -3.60
N ALA A 168 -10.06 -0.69 -2.83
CA ALA A 168 -9.70 -1.66 -1.78
C ALA A 168 -10.80 -2.75 -1.59
N ASP A 169 -10.49 -4.02 -1.37
CA ASP A 169 -9.22 -4.71 -1.55
C ASP A 169 -9.07 -5.14 -3.01
N CYS A 170 -7.88 -5.07 -3.56
CA CYS A 170 -7.60 -5.41 -4.96
C CYS A 170 -6.56 -6.51 -5.14
N ALA A 171 -5.90 -7.01 -4.04
CA ALA A 171 -4.76 -7.90 -4.19
C ALA A 171 -4.57 -8.97 -3.09
N ILE A 172 -5.24 -8.91 -1.93
CA ILE A 172 -4.90 -9.74 -0.76
C ILE A 172 -6.04 -10.67 -0.33
N ILE A 173 -7.21 -10.14 0.03
CA ILE A 173 -8.28 -10.93 0.66
C ILE A 173 -9.25 -11.42 -0.42
N ILE A 174 -9.25 -12.72 -0.68
CA ILE A 174 -10.03 -13.32 -1.78
C ILE A 174 -11.53 -13.14 -1.57
N ASP A 175 -12.05 -13.55 -0.42
CA ASP A 175 -13.44 -13.41 -0.02
C ASP A 175 -13.49 -12.92 1.42
N PRO A 176 -13.52 -11.58 1.63
CA PRO A 176 -13.52 -11.03 2.96
C PRO A 176 -14.81 -11.32 3.71
N THR A 177 -14.68 -11.61 5.00
CA THR A 177 -15.80 -11.55 5.94
C THR A 177 -16.33 -10.12 6.05
N ASP A 178 -17.51 -9.93 6.62
CA ASP A 178 -18.07 -8.60 6.90
C ASP A 178 -17.12 -7.74 7.76
N LYS A 179 -16.47 -8.35 8.78
CA LYS A 179 -15.44 -7.66 9.59
C LYS A 179 -14.20 -7.28 8.79
N GLU A 180 -13.64 -8.19 8.00
CA GLU A 180 -12.45 -7.90 7.17
C GLU A 180 -12.74 -6.81 6.13
N MET A 181 -13.94 -6.80 5.56
CA MET A 181 -14.36 -5.74 4.63
C MET A 181 -14.51 -4.39 5.35
N ALA A 182 -15.03 -4.37 6.57
CA ALA A 182 -15.10 -3.16 7.41
C ALA A 182 -13.69 -2.65 7.77
N ASP A 183 -12.79 -3.53 8.22
CA ASP A 183 -11.39 -3.18 8.52
C ASP A 183 -10.69 -2.60 7.27
N THR A 184 -10.90 -3.22 6.10
CA THR A 184 -10.36 -2.73 4.82
C THR A 184 -10.84 -1.31 4.50
N ALA A 185 -12.13 -1.03 4.69
CA ALA A 185 -12.71 0.29 4.45
C ALA A 185 -12.13 1.36 5.37
N LEU A 186 -11.98 1.03 6.65
CA LEU A 186 -11.46 1.93 7.67
C LEU A 186 -9.97 2.25 7.47
N GLU A 187 -9.16 1.24 7.13
CA GLU A 187 -7.75 1.46 6.82
C GLU A 187 -7.56 2.22 5.50
N ALA A 188 -8.40 1.95 4.48
CA ALA A 188 -8.39 2.73 3.23
C ALA A 188 -8.75 4.20 3.46
N ALA A 189 -9.70 4.48 4.35
CA ALA A 189 -10.07 5.84 4.73
C ALA A 189 -8.94 6.57 5.45
N LYS A 190 -8.23 5.92 6.39
CA LYS A 190 -7.04 6.49 7.04
C LYS A 190 -5.93 6.82 6.04
N ASN A 191 -5.65 5.90 5.11
CA ASN A 191 -4.67 6.14 4.06
C ASN A 191 -5.11 7.30 3.16
N ALA A 192 -6.40 7.42 2.82
CA ALA A 192 -6.93 8.57 2.06
C ALA A 192 -6.60 9.90 2.77
N VAL A 193 -6.81 9.99 4.09
CA VAL A 193 -6.45 11.18 4.88
C VAL A 193 -4.94 11.46 4.79
N LYS A 194 -4.09 10.44 4.95
CA LYS A 194 -2.63 10.58 4.81
C LYS A 194 -2.23 11.10 3.42
N PHE A 195 -2.92 10.66 2.38
CA PHE A 195 -2.69 11.12 1.00
C PHE A 195 -3.34 12.49 0.70
N GLY A 196 -3.98 13.14 1.69
CA GLY A 196 -4.56 14.48 1.58
C GLY A 196 -5.95 14.51 0.97
N MET A 197 -6.64 13.39 0.97
CA MET A 197 -8.01 13.28 0.49
C MET A 197 -9.00 13.46 1.67
N GLU A 198 -10.20 13.97 1.38
CA GLU A 198 -11.36 13.87 2.28
C GLU A 198 -12.09 12.55 1.97
N PRO A 199 -12.02 11.53 2.84
CA PRO A 199 -12.54 10.20 2.49
C PRO A 199 -14.06 10.20 2.38
N LYS A 200 -14.57 9.80 1.21
CA LYS A 200 -15.97 9.45 0.96
C LYS A 200 -16.01 7.99 0.53
N VAL A 201 -16.22 7.11 1.50
CA VAL A 201 -16.07 5.66 1.38
C VAL A 201 -17.37 5.04 0.94
N ALA A 202 -17.40 4.40 -0.22
CA ALA A 202 -18.51 3.62 -0.73
C ALA A 202 -18.26 2.12 -0.56
N MET A 203 -19.12 1.43 0.21
CA MET A 203 -19.13 -0.02 0.32
C MET A 203 -19.92 -0.59 -0.85
N LEU A 204 -19.21 -1.20 -1.81
CA LEU A 204 -19.75 -1.54 -3.11
C LEU A 204 -20.40 -2.93 -3.19
N THR A 205 -21.51 -2.98 -3.92
CA THR A 205 -22.14 -4.23 -4.40
C THR A 205 -23.03 -3.93 -5.62
N PHE A 206 -23.72 -4.93 -6.15
CA PHE A 206 -24.71 -4.76 -7.22
C PHE A 206 -26.05 -4.19 -6.76
N SER A 207 -26.19 -3.83 -5.48
CA SER A 207 -27.40 -3.24 -4.86
C SER A 207 -27.12 -1.83 -4.36
N THR A 208 -28.15 -0.98 -4.37
CA THR A 208 -28.16 0.33 -3.72
C THR A 208 -29.39 0.42 -2.82
N LYS A 209 -29.17 0.57 -1.50
CA LYS A 209 -30.23 0.81 -0.48
C LYS A 209 -31.43 -0.11 -0.62
N GLY A 210 -31.15 -1.42 -0.78
CA GLY A 210 -32.20 -2.46 -0.82
C GLY A 210 -32.74 -2.79 -2.21
N SER A 211 -32.13 -2.27 -3.28
CA SER A 211 -32.58 -2.58 -4.65
C SER A 211 -32.30 -4.02 -5.07
N GLY A 212 -31.34 -4.71 -4.45
CA GLY A 212 -30.99 -6.11 -4.67
C GLY A 212 -31.06 -6.94 -3.39
N LYS A 213 -31.02 -8.26 -3.54
CA LYS A 213 -31.02 -9.23 -2.44
C LYS A 213 -29.99 -10.33 -2.70
N GLY A 214 -29.43 -10.89 -1.64
CA GLY A 214 -28.48 -12.00 -1.68
C GLY A 214 -27.42 -11.89 -0.61
N ASP A 215 -26.72 -13.00 -0.34
CA ASP A 215 -25.75 -13.11 0.76
C ASP A 215 -24.62 -12.08 0.66
N GLN A 216 -24.17 -11.77 -0.56
CA GLN A 216 -23.15 -10.76 -0.79
C GLN A 216 -23.66 -9.35 -0.44
N VAL A 217 -24.92 -9.02 -0.76
CA VAL A 217 -25.54 -7.74 -0.39
C VAL A 217 -25.63 -7.61 1.12
N ASP A 218 -26.09 -8.68 1.79
CA ASP A 218 -26.23 -8.72 3.25
C ASP A 218 -24.87 -8.65 3.95
N LYS A 219 -23.81 -9.27 3.38
CA LYS A 219 -22.41 -9.11 3.84
C LYS A 219 -21.99 -7.64 3.81
N VAL A 220 -22.19 -6.95 2.68
CA VAL A 220 -21.80 -5.55 2.53
C VAL A 220 -22.57 -4.64 3.48
N ARG A 221 -23.86 -4.91 3.76
CA ARG A 221 -24.63 -4.15 4.75
C ARG A 221 -24.04 -4.32 6.15
N ARG A 222 -23.81 -5.56 6.60
CA ARG A 222 -23.18 -5.80 7.91
C ARG A 222 -21.79 -5.18 8.02
N ALA A 223 -20.98 -5.28 6.98
CA ALA A 223 -19.68 -4.61 6.94
C ALA A 223 -19.80 -3.08 7.06
N THR A 224 -20.80 -2.50 6.41
CA THR A 224 -21.10 -1.05 6.52
C THR A 224 -21.48 -0.66 7.95
N GLU A 225 -22.35 -1.43 8.60
CA GLU A 225 -22.77 -1.22 9.99
C GLU A 225 -21.58 -1.30 10.95
N ILE A 226 -20.73 -2.33 10.82
CA ILE A 226 -19.51 -2.50 11.62
C ILE A 226 -18.57 -1.31 11.45
N ALA A 227 -18.34 -0.85 10.21
CA ALA A 227 -17.46 0.28 9.93
C ALA A 227 -18.03 1.59 10.50
N LEU A 228 -19.32 1.85 10.37
CA LEU A 228 -19.99 3.02 10.95
C LEU A 228 -19.95 3.02 12.48
N GLU A 229 -20.11 1.87 13.12
CA GLU A 229 -19.98 1.73 14.56
C GLU A 229 -18.55 2.02 15.02
N ALA A 230 -17.54 1.52 14.31
CA ALA A 230 -16.14 1.80 14.61
C ALA A 230 -15.82 3.30 14.46
N LEU A 231 -16.26 3.95 13.38
CA LEU A 231 -16.09 5.39 13.17
C LEU A 231 -16.68 6.24 14.30
N LYS A 232 -17.75 5.76 14.94
CA LYS A 232 -18.42 6.45 16.05
C LYS A 232 -17.73 6.23 17.39
N ASN A 233 -17.17 5.05 17.63
CA ASN A 233 -16.78 4.60 18.97
C ASN A 233 -15.26 4.45 19.16
N ASP A 234 -14.48 4.24 18.09
CA ASP A 234 -13.03 4.03 18.19
C ASP A 234 -12.30 5.39 18.11
N PRO A 235 -11.51 5.75 19.16
CA PRO A 235 -10.76 7.00 19.21
C PRO A 235 -9.80 7.22 18.05
N ASP A 236 -9.35 6.16 17.39
CA ASP A 236 -8.41 6.23 16.24
C ASP A 236 -8.98 6.98 15.04
N TYR A 237 -10.31 7.16 14.99
CA TYR A 237 -11.01 7.90 13.92
C TYR A 237 -11.46 9.30 14.33
N ASN A 238 -11.22 9.70 15.60
CA ASN A 238 -11.61 11.02 16.10
C ASN A 238 -10.88 12.12 15.32
N GLY A 239 -11.65 13.09 14.83
CA GLY A 239 -11.11 14.23 14.05
C GLY A 239 -10.81 13.91 12.58
N LEU A 240 -10.92 12.66 12.17
CA LEU A 240 -10.85 12.30 10.77
C LEU A 240 -12.23 12.49 10.12
N ASN A 241 -12.39 13.46 9.25
CA ASN A 241 -13.68 13.74 8.59
C ASN A 241 -14.03 12.65 7.55
N ILE A 242 -14.19 11.40 8.03
CA ILE A 242 -14.52 10.23 7.20
C ILE A 242 -16.03 10.16 7.00
N LYS A 243 -16.48 10.11 5.73
CA LYS A 243 -17.85 9.79 5.37
C LYS A 243 -17.88 8.37 4.79
N LEU A 244 -18.78 7.53 5.29
CA LEU A 244 -18.90 6.13 4.84
C LEU A 244 -20.38 5.82 4.63
N ASP A 245 -20.69 5.16 3.51
CA ASP A 245 -22.04 4.71 3.19
C ASP A 245 -22.01 3.41 2.39
N GLY A 246 -23.08 2.65 2.47
CA GLY A 246 -23.30 1.36 1.77
C GLY A 246 -24.69 0.80 2.11
N GLU A 247 -25.15 -0.23 1.40
CA GLU A 247 -24.49 -0.71 0.18
C GLU A 247 -24.82 0.19 -1.01
N LEU A 248 -23.86 0.38 -1.90
CA LEU A 248 -23.99 1.20 -3.10
C LEU A 248 -23.53 0.43 -4.35
N GLN A 249 -24.22 0.64 -5.46
CA GLN A 249 -23.70 0.28 -6.79
C GLN A 249 -22.64 1.30 -7.21
N ALA A 250 -21.71 0.90 -8.08
CA ALA A 250 -20.63 1.77 -8.54
C ALA A 250 -21.14 3.04 -9.24
N ASP A 251 -22.20 2.95 -10.04
CA ASP A 251 -22.83 4.09 -10.68
C ASP A 251 -23.45 5.07 -9.65
N ALA A 252 -24.12 4.54 -8.62
CA ALA A 252 -24.67 5.35 -7.54
C ALA A 252 -23.58 6.00 -6.68
N ALA A 253 -22.43 5.35 -6.50
CA ALA A 253 -21.29 5.86 -5.75
C ALA A 253 -20.58 7.02 -6.49
N LEU A 254 -20.47 6.94 -7.83
CA LEU A 254 -19.59 7.79 -8.63
C LEU A 254 -20.32 8.89 -9.42
N ASP A 255 -21.55 8.64 -9.88
CA ASP A 255 -22.33 9.60 -10.66
C ASP A 255 -23.30 10.38 -9.78
N ALA A 256 -23.19 11.72 -9.80
CA ALA A 256 -23.97 12.61 -8.93
C ALA A 256 -25.49 12.53 -9.18
N VAL A 257 -25.91 12.34 -10.44
CA VAL A 257 -27.33 12.25 -10.79
C VAL A 257 -27.91 10.92 -10.36
N VAL A 258 -27.19 9.83 -10.61
CA VAL A 258 -27.57 8.48 -10.18
C VAL A 258 -27.58 8.39 -8.67
N GLY A 259 -26.55 8.91 -7.99
CA GLY A 259 -26.43 8.93 -6.54
C GLY A 259 -27.59 9.67 -5.87
N ALA A 260 -27.93 10.86 -6.34
CA ALA A 260 -29.06 11.64 -5.81
C ALA A 260 -30.41 10.89 -5.96
N LYS A 261 -30.57 10.11 -7.05
CA LYS A 261 -31.80 9.37 -7.33
C LYS A 261 -31.90 8.07 -6.51
N LYS A 262 -30.79 7.29 -6.44
CA LYS A 262 -30.79 5.95 -5.84
C LYS A 262 -30.53 5.96 -4.32
N ALA A 263 -29.81 6.96 -3.80
CA ALA A 263 -29.46 7.11 -2.39
C ALA A 263 -29.65 8.58 -1.92
N PRO A 264 -30.88 9.10 -1.93
CA PRO A 264 -31.14 10.49 -1.54
C PRO A 264 -30.72 10.73 -0.09
N GLY A 265 -30.03 11.85 0.15
CA GLY A 265 -29.51 12.22 1.48
C GLY A 265 -28.16 11.61 1.84
N SER A 266 -27.57 10.74 1.02
CA SER A 266 -26.23 10.22 1.25
C SER A 266 -25.15 11.30 1.08
N GLU A 267 -24.21 11.38 2.02
CA GLU A 267 -23.05 12.26 1.91
C GLU A 267 -21.95 11.68 1.00
N VAL A 268 -22.08 10.41 0.60
CA VAL A 268 -21.09 9.63 -0.19
C VAL A 268 -21.56 9.42 -1.63
N ALA A 269 -22.83 9.05 -1.84
CA ALA A 269 -23.35 8.74 -3.16
C ALA A 269 -23.14 9.89 -4.13
N GLY A 270 -22.62 9.58 -5.32
CA GLY A 270 -22.24 10.53 -6.37
C GLY A 270 -20.97 11.34 -6.10
N LYS A 271 -20.27 11.05 -5.01
CA LYS A 271 -19.07 11.80 -4.57
C LYS A 271 -17.96 10.88 -4.03
N ALA A 272 -18.15 9.57 -4.12
CA ALA A 272 -17.19 8.61 -3.56
C ALA A 272 -15.81 8.74 -4.19
N ASN A 273 -14.78 8.65 -3.36
CA ASN A 273 -13.37 8.63 -3.77
C ASN A 273 -12.58 7.49 -3.12
N VAL A 274 -13.24 6.71 -2.23
CA VAL A 274 -12.72 5.45 -1.70
C VAL A 274 -13.76 4.37 -1.98
N LEU A 275 -13.38 3.37 -2.77
CA LEU A 275 -14.25 2.33 -3.30
C LEU A 275 -13.84 0.99 -2.70
N VAL A 276 -14.71 0.39 -1.88
CA VAL A 276 -14.44 -0.88 -1.19
C VAL A 276 -15.22 -1.98 -1.86
N PHE A 277 -14.52 -2.98 -2.37
CA PHE A 277 -15.10 -4.08 -3.15
C PHE A 277 -15.51 -5.25 -2.25
N PRO A 278 -16.55 -6.00 -2.63
CA PRO A 278 -17.08 -7.10 -1.83
C PRO A 278 -16.22 -8.37 -1.88
N ASP A 279 -15.33 -8.47 -2.86
CA ASP A 279 -14.42 -9.59 -3.08
C ASP A 279 -13.23 -9.17 -3.96
N LEU A 280 -12.16 -9.99 -3.94
CA LEU A 280 -10.95 -9.73 -4.70
C LEU A 280 -11.18 -9.71 -6.22
N ALA A 281 -12.04 -10.56 -6.73
CA ALA A 281 -12.26 -10.67 -8.17
C ALA A 281 -12.84 -9.36 -8.71
N SER A 282 -13.85 -8.79 -8.04
CA SER A 282 -14.46 -7.52 -8.43
C SER A 282 -13.46 -6.36 -8.35
N GLY A 283 -12.66 -6.27 -7.28
CA GLY A 283 -11.64 -5.23 -7.13
C GLY A 283 -10.52 -5.34 -8.16
N ASN A 284 -9.95 -6.54 -8.31
CA ASN A 284 -8.83 -6.79 -9.21
C ASN A 284 -9.19 -6.58 -10.69
N ILE A 285 -10.35 -7.08 -11.11
CA ILE A 285 -10.83 -6.90 -12.48
C ILE A 285 -11.09 -5.41 -12.75
N SER A 286 -11.77 -4.73 -11.83
CA SER A 286 -12.16 -3.32 -12.01
C SER A 286 -10.95 -2.41 -12.19
N TYR A 287 -9.93 -2.48 -11.33
CA TYR A 287 -8.77 -1.59 -11.48
C TYR A 287 -8.00 -1.86 -12.77
N LYS A 288 -7.83 -3.14 -13.15
CA LYS A 288 -7.13 -3.50 -14.39
C LYS A 288 -7.87 -3.00 -15.64
N MET A 289 -9.20 -3.10 -15.64
CA MET A 289 -10.01 -2.57 -16.74
C MET A 289 -9.88 -1.05 -16.83
N LEU A 290 -10.01 -0.33 -15.72
CA LEU A 290 -9.88 1.12 -15.67
C LEU A 290 -8.48 1.58 -16.11
N GLN A 291 -7.42 0.91 -15.64
CA GLN A 291 -6.05 1.21 -16.06
C GLN A 291 -5.86 1.00 -17.58
N ARG A 292 -6.34 -0.12 -18.13
CA ARG A 292 -6.06 -0.49 -19.51
C ARG A 292 -7.01 0.15 -20.52
N ILE A 293 -8.27 0.36 -20.17
CA ILE A 293 -9.29 0.93 -21.07
C ILE A 293 -9.33 2.46 -20.96
N CYS A 294 -9.27 2.99 -19.73
CA CYS A 294 -9.40 4.41 -19.49
C CYS A 294 -8.06 5.16 -19.37
N GLY A 295 -6.93 4.44 -19.45
CA GLY A 295 -5.60 5.04 -19.35
C GLY A 295 -5.31 5.70 -17.98
N CYS A 296 -5.96 5.22 -16.91
CA CYS A 296 -5.73 5.75 -15.57
C CYS A 296 -4.30 5.43 -15.09
N GLU A 297 -3.65 6.38 -14.44
CA GLU A 297 -2.45 6.08 -13.65
C GLU A 297 -2.84 5.18 -12.48
N ALA A 298 -1.97 4.25 -12.11
CA ALA A 298 -2.26 3.30 -11.04
C ALA A 298 -1.02 3.12 -10.15
N TYR A 299 -1.15 3.45 -8.86
CA TYR A 299 -0.11 3.26 -7.85
C TYR A 299 -0.53 2.17 -6.87
N GLY A 300 0.26 1.11 -6.77
CA GLY A 300 -0.03 -0.04 -5.91
C GLY A 300 0.16 -1.39 -6.63
N PRO A 301 -0.27 -2.49 -6.01
CA PRO A 301 -1.03 -2.54 -4.74
C PRO A 301 -0.16 -2.22 -3.51
N MET A 302 -0.71 -1.45 -2.60
CA MET A 302 -0.11 -1.12 -1.31
C MET A 302 -0.72 -2.00 -0.22
N LEU A 303 0.10 -2.46 0.74
CA LEU A 303 -0.43 -3.12 1.93
C LEU A 303 -0.90 -2.08 2.95
N GLN A 304 -2.00 -2.38 3.61
CA GLN A 304 -2.56 -1.57 4.68
C GLN A 304 -2.89 -2.40 5.91
N GLY A 305 -2.91 -1.77 7.08
CA GLY A 305 -3.12 -2.44 8.36
C GLY A 305 -1.87 -3.06 8.96
N LEU A 306 -0.68 -2.85 8.40
CA LEU A 306 0.61 -3.27 8.96
C LEU A 306 1.15 -2.24 9.97
N ASN A 307 1.99 -2.70 10.94
CA ASN A 307 2.69 -1.84 11.90
C ASN A 307 3.70 -0.87 11.24
N ALA A 308 4.18 -1.18 10.04
CA ALA A 308 5.03 -0.31 9.24
C ALA A 308 4.79 -0.61 7.75
N PRO A 309 5.00 0.35 6.85
CA PRO A 309 4.69 0.17 5.44
C PRO A 309 5.67 -0.76 4.74
N VAL A 310 5.11 -1.78 4.11
CA VAL A 310 5.79 -2.65 3.15
C VAL A 310 4.87 -2.75 1.96
N ASN A 311 5.32 -2.32 0.79
CA ASN A 311 4.49 -2.22 -0.40
C ASN A 311 5.02 -3.07 -1.54
N ASP A 312 4.09 -3.61 -2.34
CA ASP A 312 4.36 -4.44 -3.49
C ASP A 312 4.27 -3.62 -4.78
N LEU A 313 5.02 -4.03 -5.80
CA LEU A 313 4.99 -3.46 -7.14
C LEU A 313 4.40 -4.46 -8.12
N SER A 314 3.79 -3.96 -9.18
CA SER A 314 3.55 -4.77 -10.36
C SER A 314 4.89 -5.02 -11.07
N ARG A 315 5.13 -6.24 -11.59
CA ARG A 315 6.31 -6.54 -12.43
C ARG A 315 6.39 -5.67 -13.68
N GLY A 316 5.27 -5.14 -14.12
CA GLY A 316 5.18 -4.20 -15.23
C GLY A 316 5.23 -2.72 -14.82
N ALA A 317 5.63 -2.42 -13.57
CA ALA A 317 5.75 -1.04 -13.09
C ALA A 317 6.79 -0.27 -13.90
N LEU A 318 6.45 0.97 -14.24
CA LEU A 318 7.36 1.93 -14.85
C LEU A 318 8.19 2.64 -13.77
N VAL A 319 9.21 3.37 -14.16
CA VAL A 319 10.08 4.13 -13.22
C VAL A 319 9.25 5.13 -12.40
N GLU A 320 8.32 5.81 -13.05
CA GLU A 320 7.43 6.80 -12.42
C GLU A 320 6.48 6.14 -11.40
N ASP A 321 5.99 4.94 -11.68
CA ASP A 321 5.18 4.15 -10.74
C ASP A 321 6.00 3.83 -9.47
N ILE A 322 7.26 3.43 -9.65
CA ILE A 322 8.17 3.11 -8.53
C ILE A 322 8.47 4.36 -7.70
N VAL A 323 8.75 5.50 -8.34
CA VAL A 323 8.93 6.79 -7.66
C VAL A 323 7.69 7.14 -6.83
N GLY A 324 6.50 6.97 -7.41
CA GLY A 324 5.23 7.17 -6.71
C GLY A 324 5.07 6.25 -5.51
N MET A 325 5.42 4.97 -5.66
CA MET A 325 5.34 3.99 -4.57
C MET A 325 6.33 4.28 -3.44
N ILE A 326 7.54 4.77 -3.74
CA ILE A 326 8.49 5.22 -2.71
C ILE A 326 7.92 6.43 -1.96
N ALA A 327 7.39 7.44 -2.67
CA ALA A 327 6.77 8.61 -2.05
C ALA A 327 5.57 8.23 -1.17
N ILE A 328 4.69 7.34 -1.64
CA ILE A 328 3.56 6.81 -0.88
C ILE A 328 4.02 6.07 0.37
N THR A 329 5.05 5.24 0.27
CA THR A 329 5.62 4.50 1.42
C THR A 329 6.18 5.47 2.47
N CYS A 330 6.83 6.56 2.04
CA CYS A 330 7.24 7.66 2.94
C CYS A 330 6.04 8.27 3.67
N ILE A 331 4.96 8.60 2.94
CA ILE A 331 3.76 9.21 3.52
C ILE A 331 3.07 8.25 4.50
N GLN A 332 3.02 6.96 4.20
CA GLN A 332 2.47 5.96 5.13
C GLN A 332 3.29 5.86 6.42
N ALA A 333 4.62 6.02 6.34
CA ALA A 333 5.54 5.97 7.48
C ALA A 333 5.54 7.27 8.33
N GLN A 334 5.03 8.38 7.82
CA GLN A 334 4.89 9.64 8.57
C GLN A 334 3.87 9.48 9.71
N LYS A 335 4.14 10.17 10.83
CA LYS A 335 3.28 10.14 12.04
C LYS A 335 2.22 11.22 11.99
#